data_4977f1983acee84a5b773b85c172feae
#
_entry.id   4977f1983acee84a5b773b85c172feae
#
_cell.length_a   1.000
_cell.length_b   1.000
_cell.length_c   1.000
_cell.angle_alpha   90.00
_cell.angle_beta   90.00
_cell.angle_gamma   90.00
#
_symmetry.space_group_name_H-M   'P 1'
#
loop_
_entity.id
_entity.type
_entity.pdbx_description
1 polymer ?
#
loop_
_entity_poly.entity_id
_entity_poly.type
_entity_poly.pdbx_seq_one_letter_code
_entity_poly.pdbx_strand_id
1 'polypeptide(L)'
;MLRLYVSGRSPKAEAAIENLRHICDEELGDNYELQVIDVLEHPQLAEDDKILATPTLIKRLPPPLRRVIGDLSDRHKVLLGLEVRPDGRRSDGARRAAE
;
A
#
# COMPACT_ATOMS: atom_id res chain seq x y z
N MET A 1 7.44 0.16 5.03
CA MET A 1 6.86 -1.19 5.07
C MET A 1 5.41 -1.15 4.66
N LEU A 2 5.05 -2.01 3.73
CA LEU A 2 3.71 -2.06 3.16
C LEU A 2 3.09 -3.43 3.41
N ARG A 3 1.80 -3.42 3.68
CA ARG A 3 1.06 -4.66 3.88
C ARG A 3 -0.22 -4.60 3.04
N LEU A 4 -0.37 -5.56 2.14
CA LEU A 4 -1.53 -5.63 1.27
C LEU A 4 -2.40 -6.80 1.69
N TYR A 5 -3.63 -6.51 2.08
CA TYR A 5 -4.59 -7.54 2.45
C TYR A 5 -5.47 -7.86 1.25
N VAL A 6 -5.57 -9.14 0.94
CA VAL A 6 -6.39 -9.64 -0.17
C VAL A 6 -7.27 -10.78 0.33
N SER A 7 -8.26 -11.14 -0.46
CA SER A 7 -9.15 -12.24 -0.14
C SER A 7 -8.98 -13.33 -1.20
N GLY A 8 -8.15 -14.32 -0.90
CA GLY A 8 -7.85 -15.41 -1.81
C GLY A 8 -7.14 -14.94 -3.06
N ARG A 9 -7.24 -15.75 -4.11
CA ARG A 9 -6.61 -15.46 -5.40
C ARG A 9 -7.63 -15.06 -6.44
N SER A 10 -8.39 -14.04 -6.13
CA SER A 10 -9.36 -13.50 -7.08
C SER A 10 -8.67 -12.63 -8.12
N PRO A 11 -9.31 -12.37 -9.27
CA PRO A 11 -8.76 -11.44 -10.24
C PRO A 11 -8.48 -10.06 -9.65
N LYS A 12 -9.32 -9.63 -8.73
CA LYS A 12 -9.14 -8.34 -8.07
C LYS A 12 -7.91 -8.34 -7.18
N ALA A 13 -7.66 -9.45 -6.46
CA ALA A 13 -6.46 -9.59 -5.65
C ALA A 13 -5.21 -9.58 -6.52
N GLU A 14 -5.21 -10.33 -7.60
CA GLU A 14 -4.07 -10.38 -8.51
C GLU A 14 -3.79 -9.01 -9.12
N ALA A 15 -4.84 -8.30 -9.51
CA ALA A 15 -4.70 -6.96 -10.08
C ALA A 15 -4.08 -6.01 -9.05
N ALA A 16 -4.52 -6.07 -7.80
CA ALA A 16 -4.00 -5.21 -6.76
C ALA A 16 -2.52 -5.47 -6.51
N ILE A 17 -2.13 -6.73 -6.44
CA ILE A 17 -0.73 -7.09 -6.22
C ILE A 17 0.14 -6.57 -7.36
N GLU A 18 -0.28 -6.81 -8.59
CA GLU A 18 0.48 -6.41 -9.76
C GLU A 18 0.57 -4.88 -9.88
N ASN A 19 -0.55 -4.20 -9.68
CA ASN A 19 -0.58 -2.74 -9.74
C ASN A 19 0.35 -2.14 -8.69
N LEU A 20 0.30 -2.68 -7.47
CA LEU A 20 1.12 -2.15 -6.40
C LEU A 20 2.60 -2.39 -6.65
N ARG A 21 2.98 -3.59 -7.07
CA ARG A 21 4.38 -3.89 -7.36
C ARG A 21 4.92 -2.98 -8.44
N HIS A 22 4.13 -2.76 -9.49
CA HIS A 22 4.53 -1.91 -10.60
C HIS A 22 4.78 -0.47 -10.13
N ILE A 23 3.87 0.05 -9.32
CA ILE A 23 4.01 1.42 -8.80
C ILE A 23 5.21 1.52 -7.88
N CYS A 24 5.37 0.57 -6.98
CA CYS A 24 6.48 0.59 -6.02
C CYS A 24 7.83 0.46 -6.73
N ASP A 25 7.92 -0.40 -7.72
CA ASP A 25 9.16 -0.57 -8.46
C ASP A 25 9.55 0.71 -9.19
N GLU A 26 8.56 1.43 -9.73
CA GLU A 26 8.83 2.68 -10.44
C GLU A 26 9.15 3.83 -9.50
N GLU A 27 8.46 3.91 -8.37
CA GLU A 27 8.55 5.08 -7.51
C GLU A 27 9.49 4.91 -6.34
N LEU A 28 9.65 3.70 -5.86
CA LEU A 28 10.45 3.42 -4.67
C LEU A 28 11.70 2.59 -4.96
N GLY A 29 11.76 1.98 -6.14
CA GLY A 29 12.89 1.11 -6.49
C GLY A 29 12.98 -0.05 -5.52
N ASP A 30 14.16 -0.21 -4.89
CA ASP A 30 14.35 -1.28 -3.92
C ASP A 30 14.06 -0.86 -2.49
N ASN A 31 13.54 0.35 -2.30
CA ASN A 31 13.38 0.93 -0.98
C ASN A 31 12.01 0.66 -0.38
N TYR A 32 11.50 -0.56 -0.53
CA TYR A 32 10.25 -0.91 0.10
C TYR A 32 10.22 -2.39 0.43
N GLU A 33 9.41 -2.72 1.44
CA GLU A 33 9.08 -4.09 1.76
C GLU A 33 7.58 -4.26 1.60
N LEU A 34 7.17 -5.30 0.89
CA LEU A 34 5.75 -5.60 0.67
C LEU A 34 5.44 -6.97 1.22
N GLN A 35 4.44 -7.01 2.08
CA GLN A 35 3.90 -8.24 2.63
C GLN A 35 2.48 -8.40 2.11
N VAL A 36 2.19 -9.52 1.46
CA VAL A 36 0.84 -9.80 0.96
C VAL A 36 0.20 -10.81 1.91
N ILE A 37 -0.96 -10.45 2.43
CA ILE A 37 -1.65 -11.28 3.42
C ILE A 37 -3.05 -11.63 2.91
N ASP A 38 -3.34 -12.93 2.88
CA ASP A 38 -4.67 -13.42 2.54
C ASP A 38 -5.49 -13.45 3.82
N VAL A 39 -6.58 -12.67 3.86
CA VAL A 39 -7.41 -12.58 5.05
C VAL A 39 -8.09 -13.90 5.39
N LEU A 40 -8.27 -14.77 4.39
CA LEU A 40 -8.86 -16.09 4.63
C LEU A 40 -7.92 -17.02 5.37
N GLU A 41 -6.62 -16.83 5.18
CA GLU A 41 -5.60 -17.63 5.87
C GLU A 41 -5.15 -17.00 7.19
N HIS A 42 -5.28 -15.67 7.30
CA HIS A 42 -4.81 -14.93 8.47
C HIS A 42 -5.90 -13.99 8.99
N PRO A 43 -7.05 -14.54 9.41
CA PRO A 43 -8.15 -13.68 9.84
C PRO A 43 -7.83 -12.83 11.07
N GLN A 44 -6.95 -13.32 11.94
CA GLN A 44 -6.59 -12.54 13.11
C GLN A 44 -5.80 -11.29 12.76
N LEU A 45 -4.90 -11.39 11.79
CA LEU A 45 -4.15 -10.22 11.35
C LEU A 45 -5.08 -9.19 10.72
N ALA A 46 -6.06 -9.66 9.94
CA ALA A 46 -7.03 -8.76 9.33
C ALA A 46 -7.86 -8.06 10.40
N GLU A 47 -8.24 -8.78 11.44
CA GLU A 47 -9.00 -8.19 12.52
C GLU A 47 -8.17 -7.19 13.30
N ASP A 48 -6.91 -7.51 13.57
CA ASP A 48 -6.01 -6.60 14.29
C ASP A 48 -5.81 -5.30 13.54
N ASP A 49 -5.74 -5.36 12.23
CA ASP A 49 -5.57 -4.17 11.38
C ASP A 49 -6.91 -3.56 10.96
N LYS A 50 -8.02 -4.11 11.44
CA LYS A 50 -9.36 -3.61 11.17
C LYS A 50 -9.66 -3.52 9.68
N ILE A 51 -9.41 -4.61 8.98
CA ILE A 51 -9.65 -4.70 7.55
C ILE A 51 -11.13 -4.96 7.31
N LEU A 52 -11.83 -3.98 6.73
CA LEU A 52 -13.26 -4.07 6.47
C LEU A 52 -13.58 -4.42 5.02
N ALA A 53 -12.61 -4.29 4.15
CA ALA A 53 -12.78 -4.58 2.73
C ALA A 53 -11.45 -5.02 2.15
N THR A 54 -11.47 -5.73 1.04
CA THR A 54 -10.24 -6.12 0.33
C THR A 54 -10.41 -5.81 -1.15
N PRO A 55 -9.32 -5.49 -1.85
CA PRO A 55 -7.96 -5.32 -1.32
C PRO A 55 -7.82 -4.04 -0.50
N THR A 56 -6.93 -4.08 0.49
CA THR A 56 -6.60 -2.89 1.28
C THR A 56 -5.09 -2.84 1.46
N LEU A 57 -4.49 -1.73 1.10
CA LEU A 57 -3.08 -1.47 1.31
C LEU A 57 -2.89 -0.65 2.57
N ILE A 58 -1.97 -1.08 3.43
CA ILE A 58 -1.61 -0.33 4.62
C ILE A 58 -0.14 0.02 4.55
N LYS A 59 0.18 1.30 4.65
CA LYS A 59 1.54 1.76 4.85
C LYS A 59 1.74 1.96 6.35
N ARG A 60 2.61 1.15 6.94
CA ARG A 60 2.86 1.24 8.39
C ARG A 60 4.05 2.12 8.72
N LEU A 61 5.13 1.95 7.97
CA LEU A 61 6.35 2.67 8.24
C LEU A 61 6.88 3.28 6.96
N PRO A 62 7.38 4.47 7.00
CA PRO A 62 7.42 5.38 8.16
C PRO A 62 6.01 5.89 8.48
N PRO A 63 5.80 6.29 9.75
CA PRO A 63 4.50 6.88 10.10
C PRO A 63 4.27 8.18 9.35
N PRO A 64 3.02 8.64 9.23
CA PRO A 64 1.81 8.06 9.80
C PRO A 64 1.29 6.86 9.01
N LEU A 65 0.48 6.05 9.68
CA LEU A 65 -0.18 4.92 9.03
C LEU A 65 -1.20 5.43 8.00
N ARG A 66 -1.18 4.84 6.82
CA ARG A 66 -2.09 5.19 5.74
C ARG A 66 -2.75 3.95 5.19
N ARG A 67 -3.99 4.11 4.71
CA ARG A 67 -4.75 3.03 4.09
C ARG A 67 -5.23 3.44 2.72
N VAL A 68 -5.17 2.49 1.78
CA VAL A 68 -5.74 2.67 0.45
C VAL A 68 -6.59 1.43 0.16
N ILE A 69 -7.85 1.64 -0.15
CA ILE A 69 -8.79 0.55 -0.40
C ILE A 69 -9.10 0.46 -1.89
N GLY A 70 -9.16 -0.76 -2.42
CA GLY A 70 -9.47 -1.01 -3.80
C GLY A 70 -8.39 -1.78 -4.52
N ASP A 71 -8.52 -1.94 -5.83
CA ASP A 71 -7.60 -2.73 -6.63
C ASP A 71 -6.30 -2.02 -6.98
N LEU A 72 -6.12 -0.81 -6.46
CA LEU A 72 -4.90 -0.01 -6.64
C LEU A 72 -4.64 0.39 -8.09
N SER A 73 -5.69 0.44 -8.89
CA SER A 73 -5.56 0.87 -10.28
C SER A 73 -5.41 2.38 -10.42
N ASP A 74 -5.82 3.14 -9.41
CA ASP A 74 -5.67 4.59 -9.41
C ASP A 74 -4.29 4.94 -8.85
N ARG A 75 -3.33 5.14 -9.76
CA ARG A 75 -1.95 5.40 -9.40
C ARG A 75 -1.81 6.63 -8.50
N HIS A 76 -2.56 7.69 -8.81
CA HIS A 76 -2.48 8.93 -8.03
C HIS A 76 -2.89 8.69 -6.59
N LYS A 77 -3.97 7.94 -6.39
CA LYS A 77 -4.47 7.61 -5.07
C LYS A 77 -3.46 6.77 -4.28
N VAL A 78 -2.83 5.81 -4.96
CA VAL A 78 -1.81 4.98 -4.33
C VAL A 78 -0.61 5.82 -3.91
N LEU A 79 -0.15 6.71 -4.78
CA LEU A 79 1.00 7.57 -4.46
C LEU A 79 0.69 8.47 -3.27
N LEU A 80 -0.52 9.00 -3.18
CA LEU A 80 -0.90 9.80 -2.02
C LEU A 80 -0.88 8.97 -0.75
N GLY A 81 -1.36 7.72 -0.83
CA GLY A 81 -1.33 6.83 0.33
C GLY A 81 0.08 6.45 0.75
N LEU A 82 0.99 6.34 -0.20
CA LEU A 82 2.40 6.05 0.10
C LEU A 82 3.17 7.30 0.49
N GLU A 83 2.56 8.47 0.35
CA GLU A 83 3.18 9.76 0.60
C GLU A 83 4.38 9.99 -0.32
N VAL A 84 4.23 9.60 -1.58
CA VAL A 84 5.23 9.81 -2.60
C VAL A 84 4.70 10.87 -3.58
N ARG A 85 5.52 11.84 -3.91
CA ARG A 85 5.15 12.87 -4.87
C ARG A 85 5.28 12.33 -6.29
N PRO A 86 4.54 12.90 -7.24
CA PRO A 86 4.67 12.48 -8.64
C PRO A 86 6.10 12.54 -9.18
N ASP A 87 6.96 13.37 -8.56
CA ASP A 87 8.36 13.49 -8.96
C ASP A 87 9.26 12.46 -8.26
N GLY A 88 8.66 11.53 -7.52
CA GLY A 88 9.39 10.45 -6.86
C GLY A 88 9.93 10.79 -5.48
N ARG A 89 9.64 11.96 -4.96
CA ARG A 89 10.11 12.34 -3.63
C ARG A 89 9.03 12.11 -2.58
N ARG A 90 9.48 11.83 -1.36
CA ARG A 90 8.56 11.62 -0.25
C ARG A 90 8.07 12.97 0.28
N SER A 91 6.77 13.03 0.52
CA SER A 91 6.17 14.27 0.97
C SER A 91 6.59 14.64 2.41
N ASP A 92 6.85 13.66 3.24
CA ASP A 92 7.26 13.94 4.62
C ASP A 92 8.61 14.64 4.66
N GLY A 93 9.54 14.25 3.80
CA GLY A 93 10.82 14.94 3.70
C GLY A 93 10.67 16.37 3.22
N ALA A 94 9.83 16.57 2.25
CA ALA A 94 9.59 17.91 1.72
C ALA A 94 8.92 18.81 2.75
N ARG A 95 7.98 18.28 3.49
CA ARG A 95 7.32 19.06 4.52
C ARG A 95 8.31 19.52 5.57
N ARG A 96 9.18 18.63 5.98
CA ARG A 96 10.17 18.96 6.99
C ARG A 96 11.13 20.03 6.50
N ALA A 97 11.48 19.96 5.24
CA ALA A 97 12.37 20.95 4.67
C ALA A 97 11.71 22.33 4.61
N ALA A 98 10.41 22.38 4.50
CA ALA A 98 9.69 23.64 4.44
C ALA A 98 9.59 24.33 5.79
N GLU A 99 9.78 23.61 6.83
CA GLU A 99 9.73 24.16 8.17
C GLU A 99 11.00 24.90 8.52
#